data_8d94aac35685e28a76b3f8208151f6b3
#
_entry.id   8d94aac35685e28a76b3f8208151f6b3
#
_cell.length_a   1.000
_cell.length_b   1.000
_cell.length_c   1.000
_cell.angle_alpha   90.00
_cell.angle_beta   90.00
_cell.angle_gamma   90.00
#
_symmetry.space_group_name_H-M   'P 1'
#
loop_
_entity.id
_entity.type
_entity.pdbx_description
1 polymer ?
#
loop_
_entity_poly.entity_id
_entity_poly.type
_entity_poly.pdbx_seq_one_letter_code
_entity_poly.pdbx_strand_id
1 'polypeptide(L)'
;MAERTHACGKVTVEAVGQTVQLKGWVQKRRDLGGLIFIDLRDRTGIVQVVFNPETSKEALEVAETIRSEYVLHVEGTVVERGEGAINDNMATGRIEVQAMKVNVLNAAKTTPIIIADDTDASEDVRLKYRYLDLRRPVMFNTFKMRHDVTKTIRNFLDTEEFLEVETPILTKSTPEGARDYLVPSRVHDGEFYALPQSPQLFKQLLMVGGFERYYQVARCFRDEDLRADRQPEFTQIDIEASFLTQEEILDMMERMMTKVMKDAKGVEISAPFPRMTYADAMARYGSDKPDTRFEMELTDLSEFAAGCGFKVFTSAVESGGQVKAINAKGAASKYSRKDIDALTEFVKVYGAKGLAWLKVEEDGLKGPIAKFFGEEDANVLMTTLEATAGDLLLFVADKKSVVADSLGALRLRLGKELELIDESKFNFLWVTDWPLLEYDEDADRYFAAHHPFTMPFREDVELLETAPEKARAQAYDLVLNGYELGGGSLRIYERDVQEKMFKALGFSQEEAQEQFGFLLEAFEYGTPPHGGIALGLDRLVMLLAGRTNLRDTIAFPKTASASCLLTEAPSPVAEAQLEELNLKLSLKEEK
;
A
#
# COMPACT_ATOMS: atom_id res chain seq x y z
N MET A 1 16.68 -1.31 41.40
CA MET A 1 16.58 -2.44 40.45
C MET A 1 17.90 -2.51 39.68
N ALA A 2 18.53 -3.69 39.65
CA ALA A 2 19.76 -3.88 38.88
C ALA A 2 19.56 -3.49 37.38
N GLU A 3 20.57 -2.92 36.76
CA GLU A 3 20.52 -2.56 35.33
C GLU A 3 20.56 -3.82 34.45
N ARG A 4 19.84 -3.81 33.35
CA ARG A 4 19.94 -4.85 32.33
C ARG A 4 21.31 -4.74 31.64
N THR A 5 22.15 -5.78 31.74
CA THR A 5 23.47 -5.78 31.13
C THR A 5 23.44 -6.13 29.63
N HIS A 6 22.55 -7.08 29.26
CA HIS A 6 22.42 -7.57 27.88
C HIS A 6 20.94 -7.63 27.47
N ALA A 7 20.69 -7.44 26.17
CA ALA A 7 19.43 -7.80 25.56
C ALA A 7 19.40 -9.32 25.26
N CYS A 8 18.24 -9.95 25.37
CA CYS A 8 18.09 -11.40 25.28
C CYS A 8 18.67 -12.00 24.00
N GLY A 9 18.32 -11.43 22.84
CA GLY A 9 18.82 -11.91 21.55
C GLY A 9 20.25 -11.47 21.20
N LYS A 10 20.94 -10.76 22.11
CA LYS A 10 22.32 -10.27 21.91
C LYS A 10 23.35 -10.97 22.79
N VAL A 11 22.94 -11.96 23.59
CA VAL A 11 23.86 -12.80 24.34
C VAL A 11 24.55 -13.76 23.36
N THR A 12 25.86 -13.66 23.24
CA THR A 12 26.66 -14.49 22.32
C THR A 12 27.64 -15.39 23.08
N VAL A 13 28.36 -16.24 22.38
CA VAL A 13 29.42 -17.09 22.96
C VAL A 13 30.54 -16.27 23.61
N GLU A 14 30.74 -15.01 23.24
CA GLU A 14 31.69 -14.10 23.87
C GLU A 14 31.36 -13.76 25.32
N ALA A 15 30.09 -13.94 25.72
CA ALA A 15 29.63 -13.73 27.08
C ALA A 15 29.78 -14.97 27.97
N VAL A 16 30.28 -16.11 27.46
CA VAL A 16 30.44 -17.34 28.23
C VAL A 16 31.33 -17.10 29.44
N GLY A 17 30.88 -17.58 30.62
CA GLY A 17 31.50 -17.36 31.92
C GLY A 17 31.14 -16.01 32.58
N GLN A 18 30.47 -15.12 31.90
CA GLN A 18 30.03 -13.84 32.48
C GLN A 18 28.67 -13.99 33.17
N THR A 19 28.49 -13.22 34.24
CA THR A 19 27.19 -13.04 34.89
C THR A 19 26.43 -11.94 34.18
N VAL A 20 25.22 -12.24 33.70
CA VAL A 20 24.37 -11.32 32.95
C VAL A 20 23.08 -11.01 33.71
N GLN A 21 22.56 -9.81 33.51
CA GLN A 21 21.24 -9.35 33.99
C GLN A 21 20.31 -9.19 32.77
N LEU A 22 19.28 -10.03 32.69
CA LEU A 22 18.33 -10.07 31.59
C LEU A 22 16.94 -9.65 32.05
N LYS A 23 16.19 -8.97 31.18
CA LYS A 23 14.78 -8.66 31.40
C LYS A 23 13.98 -8.94 30.14
N GLY A 24 12.85 -9.64 30.27
CA GLY A 24 12.04 -10.03 29.13
C GLY A 24 10.75 -10.74 29.53
N TRP A 25 10.04 -11.18 28.52
CA TRP A 25 8.82 -11.97 28.61
C TRP A 25 9.11 -13.45 28.45
N VAL A 26 8.38 -14.30 29.18
CA VAL A 26 8.43 -15.77 29.02
C VAL A 26 7.71 -16.16 27.73
N GLN A 27 8.46 -16.54 26.71
CA GLN A 27 7.89 -17.08 25.46
C GLN A 27 7.39 -18.50 25.62
N LYS A 28 8.20 -19.36 26.26
CA LYS A 28 7.90 -20.76 26.46
C LYS A 28 8.56 -21.24 27.75
N ARG A 29 7.83 -22.11 28.52
CA ARG A 29 8.33 -22.82 29.67
C ARG A 29 8.26 -24.32 29.42
N ARG A 30 9.30 -25.03 29.74
CA ARG A 30 9.39 -26.51 29.69
C ARG A 30 9.90 -27.01 31.02
N ASP A 31 9.31 -28.08 31.50
CA ASP A 31 9.71 -28.78 32.71
C ASP A 31 10.17 -30.19 32.30
N LEU A 32 11.44 -30.48 32.54
CA LEU A 32 12.10 -31.69 32.06
C LEU A 32 12.85 -32.35 33.26
N GLY A 33 12.11 -33.11 34.04
CA GLY A 33 12.71 -33.95 35.10
C GLY A 33 13.39 -33.19 36.23
N GLY A 34 12.81 -32.05 36.66
CA GLY A 34 13.35 -31.24 37.77
C GLY A 34 14.24 -30.08 37.31
N LEU A 35 14.43 -29.93 35.99
CA LEU A 35 14.99 -28.73 35.35
C LEU A 35 13.90 -27.95 34.68
N ILE A 36 13.88 -26.64 34.87
CA ILE A 36 12.97 -25.75 34.14
C ILE A 36 13.74 -24.94 33.14
N PHE A 37 13.27 -24.98 31.90
CA PHE A 37 13.79 -24.20 30.77
C PHE A 37 12.80 -23.11 30.43
N ILE A 38 13.27 -21.88 30.35
CA ILE A 38 12.49 -20.71 29.90
C ILE A 38 13.15 -20.07 28.71
N ASP A 39 12.39 -19.94 27.63
CA ASP A 39 12.77 -19.09 26.49
C ASP A 39 12.36 -17.66 26.84
N LEU A 40 13.33 -16.85 27.26
CA LEU A 40 13.14 -15.44 27.64
C LEU A 40 13.28 -14.55 26.40
N ARG A 41 12.25 -13.80 26.09
CA ARG A 41 12.16 -12.96 24.88
C ARG A 41 12.21 -11.48 25.24
N ASP A 42 12.95 -10.73 24.45
CA ASP A 42 12.80 -9.28 24.32
C ASP A 42 12.71 -8.87 22.82
N ARG A 43 12.75 -7.58 22.53
CA ARG A 43 12.66 -7.08 21.15
C ARG A 43 13.82 -7.52 20.23
N THR A 44 14.91 -8.01 20.77
CA THR A 44 16.11 -8.42 20.02
C THR A 44 16.13 -9.92 19.69
N GLY A 45 15.29 -10.70 20.38
CA GLY A 45 15.21 -12.14 20.19
C GLY A 45 14.99 -12.89 21.49
N ILE A 46 15.37 -14.15 21.50
CA ILE A 46 15.13 -15.12 22.58
C ILE A 46 16.47 -15.64 23.08
N VAL A 47 16.56 -15.90 24.40
CA VAL A 47 17.63 -16.65 25.03
C VAL A 47 17.04 -17.72 25.93
N GLN A 48 17.63 -18.93 25.96
CA GLN A 48 17.25 -19.98 26.88
C GLN A 48 17.84 -19.71 28.27
N VAL A 49 17.00 -19.75 29.28
CA VAL A 49 17.37 -19.66 30.68
C VAL A 49 17.06 -21.01 31.34
N VAL A 50 18.03 -21.56 32.07
CA VAL A 50 17.92 -22.86 32.73
C VAL A 50 17.91 -22.67 34.24
N PHE A 51 16.93 -23.25 34.89
CA PHE A 51 16.79 -23.30 36.34
C PHE A 51 17.11 -24.73 36.81
N ASN A 52 18.23 -24.83 37.49
CA ASN A 52 18.78 -26.08 37.98
C ASN A 52 18.88 -26.00 39.51
N PRO A 53 18.36 -26.99 40.28
CA PRO A 53 18.45 -26.99 41.73
C PRO A 53 19.89 -27.01 42.26
N GLU A 54 20.84 -27.52 41.46
CA GLU A 54 22.27 -27.48 41.80
C GLU A 54 22.86 -26.08 41.74
N THR A 55 22.31 -25.22 40.87
CA THR A 55 22.73 -23.82 40.74
C THR A 55 22.04 -22.94 41.77
N SER A 56 20.70 -23.02 41.86
CA SER A 56 19.90 -22.26 42.83
C SER A 56 18.53 -22.91 43.05
N LYS A 57 18.30 -23.45 44.25
CA LYS A 57 17.00 -23.99 44.63
C LYS A 57 15.94 -22.91 44.71
N GLU A 58 16.29 -21.73 45.25
CA GLU A 58 15.38 -20.59 45.37
C GLU A 58 14.89 -20.10 43.99
N ALA A 59 15.80 -20.01 43.00
CA ALA A 59 15.43 -19.63 41.64
C ALA A 59 14.52 -20.68 41.00
N LEU A 60 14.74 -21.96 41.25
CA LEU A 60 13.90 -23.04 40.72
C LEU A 60 12.49 -23.00 41.34
N GLU A 61 12.35 -22.79 42.65
CA GLU A 61 11.06 -22.66 43.34
C GLU A 61 10.23 -21.52 42.75
N VAL A 62 10.85 -20.38 42.44
CA VAL A 62 10.18 -19.28 41.76
C VAL A 62 9.80 -19.70 40.34
N ALA A 63 10.69 -20.39 39.58
CA ALA A 63 10.45 -20.81 38.22
C ALA A 63 9.28 -21.79 38.07
N GLU A 64 8.95 -22.59 39.12
CA GLU A 64 7.76 -23.46 39.16
C GLU A 64 6.45 -22.67 39.03
N THR A 65 6.42 -21.46 39.57
CA THR A 65 5.24 -20.57 39.53
C THR A 65 5.09 -19.78 38.21
N ILE A 66 6.16 -19.68 37.45
CA ILE A 66 6.20 -18.88 36.21
C ILE A 66 5.31 -19.49 35.13
N ARG A 67 4.61 -18.61 34.39
CA ARG A 67 3.78 -18.97 33.23
C ARG A 67 4.17 -18.12 32.03
N SER A 68 3.60 -18.48 30.88
CA SER A 68 3.80 -17.73 29.61
C SER A 68 3.48 -16.26 29.78
N GLU A 69 4.23 -15.40 29.08
CA GLU A 69 4.12 -13.94 29.06
C GLU A 69 4.36 -13.23 30.42
N TYR A 70 4.82 -13.94 31.48
CA TYR A 70 5.32 -13.27 32.65
C TYR A 70 6.55 -12.43 32.32
N VAL A 71 6.69 -11.27 32.93
CA VAL A 71 7.87 -10.42 32.81
C VAL A 71 8.86 -10.77 33.90
N LEU A 72 10.06 -11.17 33.51
CA LEU A 72 11.10 -11.61 34.41
C LEU A 72 12.31 -10.67 34.40
N HIS A 73 12.98 -10.63 35.57
CA HIS A 73 14.36 -10.20 35.69
C HIS A 73 15.18 -11.41 36.15
N VAL A 74 16.15 -11.80 35.34
CA VAL A 74 17.02 -12.97 35.57
C VAL A 74 18.46 -12.51 35.71
N GLU A 75 19.13 -12.99 36.76
CA GLU A 75 20.57 -12.93 36.93
C GLU A 75 21.13 -14.34 36.81
N GLY A 76 22.10 -14.53 35.93
CA GLY A 76 22.65 -15.87 35.68
C GLY A 76 23.98 -15.85 34.92
N THR A 77 24.66 -16.99 34.90
CA THR A 77 25.92 -17.18 34.21
C THR A 77 25.67 -17.75 32.81
N VAL A 78 26.28 -17.16 31.79
CA VAL A 78 26.23 -17.66 30.40
C VAL A 78 27.14 -18.89 30.29
N VAL A 79 26.61 -19.97 29.74
CA VAL A 79 27.34 -21.21 29.47
C VAL A 79 27.09 -21.69 28.05
N GLU A 80 28.03 -22.46 27.51
CA GLU A 80 27.82 -23.13 26.22
C GLU A 80 26.87 -24.31 26.39
N ARG A 81 26.01 -24.54 25.39
CA ARG A 81 25.19 -25.76 25.33
C ARG A 81 26.07 -26.95 24.89
N GLY A 82 25.79 -28.13 25.43
CA GLY A 82 26.39 -29.35 24.91
C GLY A 82 26.08 -29.56 23.41
N GLU A 83 26.95 -30.25 22.69
CA GLU A 83 26.83 -30.45 21.21
C GLU A 83 25.44 -30.97 20.79
N GLY A 84 24.80 -31.86 21.58
CA GLY A 84 23.45 -32.38 21.29
C GLY A 84 22.29 -31.44 21.65
N ALA A 85 22.56 -30.29 22.29
CA ALA A 85 21.57 -29.32 22.73
C ALA A 85 21.64 -27.98 21.95
N ILE A 86 22.54 -27.85 20.99
CA ILE A 86 22.66 -26.68 20.13
C ILE A 86 21.39 -26.54 19.28
N ASN A 87 20.87 -25.33 19.19
CA ASN A 87 19.69 -25.01 18.37
C ASN A 87 20.05 -23.96 17.30
N ASP A 88 20.37 -24.40 16.11
CA ASP A 88 20.77 -23.54 15.01
C ASP A 88 19.65 -22.62 14.51
N ASN A 89 18.38 -22.85 14.91
CA ASN A 89 17.25 -21.97 14.59
C ASN A 89 17.16 -20.75 15.51
N MET A 90 18.03 -20.62 16.50
CA MET A 90 18.11 -19.47 17.40
C MET A 90 19.47 -18.80 17.28
N ALA A 91 19.50 -17.48 17.16
CA ALA A 91 20.74 -16.70 17.14
C ALA A 91 21.60 -16.94 18.41
N THR A 92 20.95 -17.22 19.54
CA THR A 92 21.59 -17.56 20.84
C THR A 92 21.68 -19.06 21.09
N GLY A 93 21.43 -19.88 20.09
CA GLY A 93 21.22 -21.33 20.26
C GLY A 93 22.44 -22.15 20.70
N ARG A 94 23.63 -21.55 20.70
CA ARG A 94 24.87 -22.17 21.18
C ARG A 94 25.12 -21.95 22.67
N ILE A 95 24.36 -21.03 23.29
CA ILE A 95 24.52 -20.68 24.69
C ILE A 95 23.18 -20.83 25.45
N GLU A 96 23.28 -20.91 26.75
CA GLU A 96 22.15 -20.76 27.68
C GLU A 96 22.60 -19.99 28.90
N VAL A 97 21.64 -19.52 29.68
CA VAL A 97 21.90 -18.80 30.95
C VAL A 97 21.50 -19.65 32.11
N GLN A 98 22.45 -20.06 32.95
CA GLN A 98 22.20 -20.76 34.21
C GLN A 98 21.73 -19.74 35.25
N ALA A 99 20.45 -19.79 35.60
CA ALA A 99 19.83 -18.82 36.49
C ALA A 99 20.31 -18.97 37.94
N MET A 100 20.87 -17.92 38.50
CA MET A 100 21.21 -17.80 39.91
C MET A 100 20.11 -17.13 40.72
N LYS A 101 19.48 -16.11 40.15
CA LYS A 101 18.33 -15.39 40.72
C LYS A 101 17.28 -15.07 39.67
N VAL A 102 16.04 -15.08 40.09
CA VAL A 102 14.91 -14.63 39.25
C VAL A 102 13.89 -13.86 40.09
N ASN A 103 13.42 -12.77 39.52
CA ASN A 103 12.31 -11.99 40.06
C ASN A 103 11.19 -11.89 39.03
N VAL A 104 9.98 -12.20 39.42
CA VAL A 104 8.79 -11.92 38.62
C VAL A 104 8.51 -10.41 38.76
N LEU A 105 8.75 -9.65 37.69
CA LEU A 105 8.46 -8.20 37.65
C LEU A 105 6.97 -7.95 37.49
N ASN A 106 6.30 -8.78 36.68
CA ASN A 106 4.86 -8.76 36.52
C ASN A 106 4.35 -10.12 36.04
N ALA A 107 3.26 -10.58 36.61
CA ALA A 107 2.58 -11.78 36.17
C ALA A 107 1.59 -11.47 35.04
N ALA A 108 1.30 -12.45 34.20
CA ALA A 108 0.33 -12.35 33.13
C ALA A 108 -0.82 -13.34 33.31
N LYS A 109 -2.03 -12.96 32.91
CA LYS A 109 -3.11 -13.91 32.63
C LYS A 109 -2.81 -14.68 31.35
N THR A 110 -3.48 -15.81 31.14
CA THR A 110 -3.47 -16.48 29.83
C THR A 110 -3.89 -15.50 28.74
N THR A 111 -3.04 -15.33 27.72
CA THR A 111 -3.28 -14.39 26.64
C THR A 111 -4.37 -14.90 25.69
N PRO A 112 -5.24 -14.03 25.16
CA PRO A 112 -6.27 -14.41 24.21
C PRO A 112 -5.72 -14.80 22.83
N ILE A 113 -4.44 -14.50 22.56
CA ILE A 113 -3.72 -14.88 21.35
C ILE A 113 -2.39 -15.52 21.71
N ILE A 114 -1.93 -16.45 20.89
CA ILE A 114 -0.58 -16.99 20.97
C ILE A 114 0.40 -16.00 20.35
N ILE A 115 1.46 -15.65 21.09
CA ILE A 115 2.51 -14.74 20.60
C ILE A 115 3.49 -15.52 19.72
N ALA A 116 3.03 -15.88 18.52
CA ALA A 116 3.80 -16.58 17.50
C ALA A 116 3.38 -16.13 16.11
N ASP A 117 4.27 -16.24 15.12
CA ASP A 117 3.99 -15.75 13.76
C ASP A 117 2.94 -16.61 13.03
N ASP A 118 2.78 -17.87 13.43
CA ASP A 118 1.79 -18.85 12.95
C ASP A 118 0.48 -18.87 13.75
N THR A 119 0.18 -17.80 14.49
CA THR A 119 -1.07 -17.70 15.27
C THR A 119 -2.30 -17.87 14.35
N ASP A 120 -3.29 -18.63 14.83
CA ASP A 120 -4.59 -18.85 14.19
C ASP A 120 -5.67 -17.81 14.59
N ALA A 121 -5.28 -16.84 15.42
CA ALA A 121 -6.19 -15.79 15.87
C ALA A 121 -6.72 -14.95 14.70
N SER A 122 -8.04 -14.72 14.68
CA SER A 122 -8.69 -13.89 13.68
C SER A 122 -8.16 -12.44 13.73
N GLU A 123 -8.32 -11.70 12.62
CA GLU A 123 -7.90 -10.29 12.56
C GLU A 123 -8.56 -9.45 13.66
N ASP A 124 -9.85 -9.63 13.91
CA ASP A 124 -10.58 -8.88 14.93
C ASP A 124 -10.01 -9.09 16.34
N VAL A 125 -9.66 -10.33 16.68
CA VAL A 125 -9.02 -10.63 17.98
C VAL A 125 -7.64 -9.99 18.05
N ARG A 126 -6.84 -10.05 16.97
CA ARG A 126 -5.53 -9.39 16.89
C ARG A 126 -5.64 -7.87 16.99
N LEU A 127 -6.66 -7.25 16.39
CA LEU A 127 -6.89 -5.82 16.48
C LEU A 127 -7.40 -5.39 17.85
N LYS A 128 -8.26 -6.18 18.48
CA LYS A 128 -8.75 -5.93 19.85
C LYS A 128 -7.62 -6.00 20.88
N TYR A 129 -6.72 -6.96 20.74
CA TYR A 129 -5.56 -7.14 21.61
C TYR A 129 -4.26 -6.75 20.91
N ARG A 130 -4.29 -5.64 20.17
CA ARG A 130 -3.19 -5.20 19.30
C ARG A 130 -1.85 -5.10 20.01
N TYR A 131 -1.81 -4.68 21.25
CA TYR A 131 -0.59 -4.64 22.06
C TYR A 131 0.03 -6.03 22.31
N LEU A 132 -0.73 -7.11 22.23
CA LEU A 132 -0.20 -8.49 22.26
C LEU A 132 0.25 -8.92 20.86
N ASP A 133 -0.54 -8.63 19.82
CA ASP A 133 -0.18 -8.92 18.43
C ASP A 133 1.16 -8.26 18.05
N LEU A 134 1.40 -7.04 18.51
CA LEU A 134 2.67 -6.30 18.30
C LEU A 134 3.90 -6.96 18.94
N ARG A 135 3.73 -7.92 19.88
CA ARG A 135 4.84 -8.71 20.44
C ARG A 135 5.37 -9.78 19.48
N ARG A 136 4.61 -10.13 18.44
CA ARG A 136 5.01 -11.15 17.47
C ARG A 136 6.23 -10.65 16.67
N PRO A 137 7.23 -11.50 16.42
CA PRO A 137 8.44 -11.11 15.69
C PRO A 137 8.15 -10.47 14.33
N VAL A 138 7.20 -11.02 13.56
CA VAL A 138 6.80 -10.50 12.25
C VAL A 138 6.26 -9.07 12.34
N MET A 139 5.49 -8.75 13.39
CA MET A 139 4.97 -7.41 13.60
C MET A 139 6.08 -6.44 13.99
N PHE A 140 6.94 -6.84 14.94
CA PHE A 140 8.10 -6.04 15.32
C PHE A 140 8.99 -5.73 14.10
N ASN A 141 9.28 -6.72 13.28
CA ASN A 141 10.10 -6.56 12.08
C ASN A 141 9.45 -5.64 11.05
N THR A 142 8.11 -5.67 10.91
CA THR A 142 7.36 -4.74 10.05
C THR A 142 7.55 -3.29 10.52
N PHE A 143 7.44 -3.02 11.83
CA PHE A 143 7.66 -1.68 12.37
C PHE A 143 9.13 -1.25 12.36
N LYS A 144 10.05 -2.19 12.50
CA LYS A 144 11.47 -1.93 12.29
C LYS A 144 11.73 -1.53 10.84
N MET A 145 11.17 -2.24 9.87
CA MET A 145 11.22 -1.87 8.45
C MET A 145 10.68 -0.46 8.22
N ARG A 146 9.51 -0.14 8.80
CA ARG A 146 8.93 1.21 8.74
C ARG A 146 9.89 2.28 9.27
N HIS A 147 10.51 2.02 10.41
CA HIS A 147 11.51 2.93 10.99
C HIS A 147 12.71 3.11 10.06
N ASP A 148 13.27 2.01 9.56
CA ASP A 148 14.48 2.03 8.72
C ASP A 148 14.20 2.75 7.39
N VAL A 149 13.05 2.50 6.74
CA VAL A 149 12.60 3.20 5.53
C VAL A 149 12.47 4.70 5.78
N THR A 150 11.73 5.10 6.82
CA THR A 150 11.51 6.51 7.14
C THR A 150 12.82 7.24 7.43
N LYS A 151 13.71 6.61 8.19
CA LYS A 151 15.02 7.16 8.51
C LYS A 151 15.89 7.31 7.26
N THR A 152 15.90 6.31 6.38
CA THR A 152 16.66 6.36 5.13
C THR A 152 16.18 7.49 4.22
N ILE A 153 14.85 7.66 4.09
CA ILE A 153 14.27 8.74 3.29
C ILE A 153 14.63 10.11 3.87
N ARG A 154 14.49 10.31 5.18
CA ARG A 154 14.91 11.58 5.84
C ARG A 154 16.37 11.90 5.58
N ASN A 155 17.25 10.92 5.79
CA ASN A 155 18.69 11.10 5.55
C ASN A 155 19.00 11.42 4.08
N PHE A 156 18.30 10.79 3.14
CA PHE A 156 18.47 11.10 1.72
C PHE A 156 18.03 12.51 1.39
N LEU A 157 16.82 12.91 1.81
CA LEU A 157 16.27 14.23 1.54
C LEU A 157 17.10 15.36 2.20
N ASP A 158 17.67 15.11 3.37
CA ASP A 158 18.62 16.02 4.01
C ASP A 158 19.87 16.23 3.14
N THR A 159 20.42 15.17 2.52
CA THR A 159 21.56 15.31 1.58
C THR A 159 21.21 16.01 0.26
N GLU A 160 19.94 16.06 -0.10
CA GLU A 160 19.40 16.81 -1.24
C GLU A 160 18.91 18.21 -0.86
N GLU A 161 19.24 18.68 0.34
CA GLU A 161 18.94 20.02 0.89
C GLU A 161 17.42 20.30 1.04
N PHE A 162 16.60 19.26 1.26
CA PHE A 162 15.19 19.43 1.59
C PHE A 162 15.01 19.76 3.07
N LEU A 163 14.06 20.66 3.35
CA LEU A 163 13.65 21.03 4.69
C LEU A 163 12.38 20.28 5.10
N GLU A 164 12.39 19.61 6.25
CA GLU A 164 11.19 19.02 6.84
C GLU A 164 10.36 20.13 7.51
N VAL A 165 9.16 20.41 6.97
CA VAL A 165 8.27 21.45 7.47
C VAL A 165 6.89 20.88 7.75
N GLU A 166 6.40 21.07 8.98
CA GLU A 166 5.03 20.69 9.35
C GLU A 166 4.01 21.70 8.82
N THR A 167 2.89 21.20 8.37
CA THR A 167 1.72 21.97 7.93
C THR A 167 0.54 21.73 8.86
N PRO A 168 -0.47 22.62 8.89
CA PRO A 168 -1.60 22.48 9.80
C PRO A 168 -2.38 21.18 9.62
N ILE A 169 -2.83 20.60 10.72
CA ILE A 169 -3.80 19.50 10.76
C ILE A 169 -5.25 20.06 10.82
N LEU A 170 -5.45 21.20 11.47
CA LEU A 170 -6.73 21.91 11.45
C LEU A 170 -6.76 22.87 10.27
N THR A 171 -7.41 22.48 9.18
CA THR A 171 -7.44 23.24 7.92
C THR A 171 -8.84 23.65 7.54
N LYS A 172 -8.98 24.43 6.47
CA LYS A 172 -10.26 24.68 5.82
C LYS A 172 -10.65 23.46 4.97
N SER A 173 -11.93 23.11 4.95
CA SER A 173 -12.46 22.10 4.02
C SER A 173 -12.24 22.54 2.58
N THR A 174 -11.68 21.65 1.77
CA THR A 174 -11.43 21.86 0.34
C THR A 174 -11.78 20.60 -0.45
N PRO A 175 -12.34 20.73 -1.65
CA PRO A 175 -12.71 19.58 -2.47
C PRO A 175 -11.46 18.96 -3.13
N GLU A 176 -10.88 17.94 -2.50
CA GLU A 176 -9.70 17.21 -3.01
C GLU A 176 -10.00 15.75 -3.41
N GLY A 177 -11.26 15.43 -3.74
CA GLY A 177 -11.66 14.10 -4.23
C GLY A 177 -12.32 13.21 -3.19
N ALA A 178 -11.80 13.09 -1.97
CA ALA A 178 -12.43 12.37 -0.86
C ALA A 178 -13.33 13.29 -0.01
N ARG A 179 -14.12 12.71 0.89
CA ARG A 179 -14.82 13.48 1.93
C ARG A 179 -13.85 13.83 3.05
N ASP A 180 -14.03 15.04 3.61
CA ASP A 180 -13.26 15.50 4.74
C ASP A 180 -13.83 15.01 6.07
N TYR A 181 -12.96 14.72 7.04
CA TYR A 181 -13.33 14.65 8.45
C TYR A 181 -13.46 16.07 9.01
N LEU A 182 -14.62 16.40 9.57
CA LEU A 182 -14.91 17.72 10.11
C LEU A 182 -14.68 17.77 11.61
N VAL A 183 -14.09 18.87 12.09
CA VAL A 183 -13.85 19.14 13.51
C VAL A 183 -14.54 20.46 13.86
N PRO A 184 -15.58 20.46 14.70
CA PRO A 184 -16.31 21.68 15.04
C PRO A 184 -15.42 22.65 15.85
N SER A 185 -15.57 23.95 15.59
CA SER A 185 -14.90 25.01 16.35
C SER A 185 -15.74 25.39 17.57
N ARG A 186 -15.12 25.40 18.76
CA ARG A 186 -15.77 25.95 19.96
C ARG A 186 -15.74 27.49 20.02
N VAL A 187 -14.81 28.09 19.30
CA VAL A 187 -14.59 29.56 19.33
C VAL A 187 -15.40 30.28 18.26
N HIS A 188 -15.69 29.58 17.15
CA HIS A 188 -16.47 30.10 16.02
C HIS A 188 -17.72 29.24 15.85
N ASP A 189 -18.83 29.73 16.38
CA ASP A 189 -20.11 29.00 16.39
C ASP A 189 -20.57 28.66 14.96
N GLY A 190 -20.86 27.38 14.73
CA GLY A 190 -21.32 26.89 13.42
C GLY A 190 -20.23 26.73 12.36
N GLU A 191 -18.96 27.00 12.69
CA GLU A 191 -17.84 26.80 11.80
C GLU A 191 -17.05 25.53 12.15
N PHE A 192 -16.41 24.95 11.15
CA PHE A 192 -15.67 23.69 11.25
C PHE A 192 -14.27 23.82 10.64
N TYR A 193 -13.31 23.18 11.30
CA TYR A 193 -12.08 22.78 10.65
C TYR A 193 -12.30 21.46 9.90
N ALA A 194 -11.45 21.18 8.92
CA ALA A 194 -11.33 19.87 8.30
C ALA A 194 -9.95 19.28 8.58
N LEU A 195 -9.87 17.95 8.70
CA LEU A 195 -8.59 17.25 8.72
C LEU A 195 -8.05 17.12 7.29
N PRO A 196 -6.76 17.37 7.03
CA PRO A 196 -6.22 17.47 5.68
C PRO A 196 -6.18 16.10 4.98
N GLN A 197 -6.63 16.07 3.73
CA GLN A 197 -6.47 14.91 2.86
C GLN A 197 -5.02 14.74 2.39
N SER A 198 -4.31 15.86 2.25
CA SER A 198 -2.89 15.99 1.98
C SER A 198 -2.44 17.43 2.31
N PRO A 199 -1.13 17.72 2.43
CA PRO A 199 -0.64 19.09 2.60
C PRO A 199 -0.53 19.88 1.29
N GLN A 200 -1.29 19.53 0.24
CA GLN A 200 -1.12 20.05 -1.14
C GLN A 200 -1.08 21.58 -1.22
N LEU A 201 -2.03 22.27 -0.63
CA LEU A 201 -2.11 23.73 -0.73
C LEU A 201 -0.96 24.42 0.04
N PHE A 202 -0.64 23.92 1.22
CA PHE A 202 0.41 24.50 2.05
C PHE A 202 1.81 24.29 1.47
N LYS A 203 2.10 23.13 0.89
CA LYS A 203 3.39 22.91 0.25
C LYS A 203 3.59 23.81 -0.97
N GLN A 204 2.54 24.09 -1.76
CA GLN A 204 2.60 25.06 -2.84
C GLN A 204 2.86 26.48 -2.31
N LEU A 205 2.21 26.87 -1.21
CA LEU A 205 2.48 28.15 -0.54
C LEU A 205 3.92 28.24 0.02
N LEU A 206 4.50 27.12 0.46
CA LEU A 206 5.92 27.08 0.85
C LEU A 206 6.84 27.32 -0.34
N MET A 207 6.48 26.86 -1.55
CA MET A 207 7.23 27.18 -2.77
C MET A 207 7.14 28.67 -3.09
N VAL A 208 5.95 29.27 -3.00
CA VAL A 208 5.78 30.74 -3.11
C VAL A 208 6.59 31.47 -2.04
N GLY A 209 6.65 30.90 -0.83
CA GLY A 209 7.44 31.40 0.30
C GLY A 209 8.96 31.26 0.15
N GLY A 210 9.45 30.67 -0.96
CA GLY A 210 10.89 30.56 -1.25
C GLY A 210 11.62 29.44 -0.52
N PHE A 211 10.91 28.43 -0.03
CA PHE A 211 11.55 27.25 0.61
C PHE A 211 12.29 26.36 -0.39
N GLU A 212 11.94 26.41 -1.64
CA GLU A 212 12.49 25.69 -2.80
C GLU A 212 12.42 24.15 -2.71
N ARG A 213 12.76 23.57 -1.57
CA ARG A 213 12.79 22.12 -1.33
C ARG A 213 12.15 21.78 0.01
N TYR A 214 10.98 21.19 -0.02
CA TYR A 214 10.16 20.83 1.12
C TYR A 214 9.88 19.34 1.15
N TYR A 215 9.86 18.75 2.34
CA TYR A 215 9.19 17.48 2.56
C TYR A 215 8.52 17.44 3.93
N GLN A 216 7.62 16.48 4.10
CA GLN A 216 6.98 16.17 5.36
C GLN A 216 6.62 14.69 5.43
N VAL A 217 6.83 14.06 6.59
CA VAL A 217 6.20 12.78 6.93
C VAL A 217 4.81 13.10 7.45
N ALA A 218 3.87 13.26 6.52
CA ALA A 218 2.57 13.86 6.76
C ALA A 218 1.50 12.82 7.16
N ARG A 219 0.70 13.18 8.15
CA ARG A 219 -0.53 12.46 8.46
C ARG A 219 -1.66 12.99 7.59
N CYS A 220 -2.34 12.08 6.87
CA CYS A 220 -3.43 12.38 5.94
C CYS A 220 -4.70 11.66 6.39
N PHE A 221 -5.86 12.26 6.07
CA PHE A 221 -7.17 11.80 6.52
C PHE A 221 -8.14 11.79 5.33
N ARG A 222 -8.83 10.69 5.09
CA ARG A 222 -9.84 10.59 4.02
C ARG A 222 -11.02 9.75 4.51
N ASP A 223 -12.21 10.32 4.44
CA ASP A 223 -13.47 9.62 4.74
C ASP A 223 -13.99 8.95 3.46
N GLU A 224 -13.46 7.78 3.19
CA GLU A 224 -13.77 6.94 2.02
C GLU A 224 -14.22 5.55 2.45
N ASP A 225 -14.79 4.80 1.51
CA ASP A 225 -15.08 3.39 1.70
C ASP A 225 -13.77 2.61 1.87
N LEU A 226 -13.63 1.93 3.01
CA LEU A 226 -12.40 1.25 3.36
C LEU A 226 -12.32 -0.12 2.68
N ARG A 227 -11.14 -0.38 2.10
CA ARG A 227 -10.75 -1.65 1.52
C ARG A 227 -9.51 -2.18 2.23
N ALA A 228 -9.01 -3.35 1.85
CA ALA A 228 -7.81 -3.95 2.44
C ALA A 228 -6.54 -3.06 2.34
N ASP A 229 -6.50 -2.19 1.34
CA ASP A 229 -5.40 -1.27 1.01
C ASP A 229 -5.69 0.20 1.33
N ARG A 230 -6.77 0.49 2.09
CA ARG A 230 -7.16 1.86 2.49
C ARG A 230 -7.44 1.95 3.99
N GLN A 231 -7.06 3.09 4.56
CA GLN A 231 -7.30 3.47 5.94
C GLN A 231 -7.81 4.91 6.01
N PRO A 232 -8.67 5.26 6.98
CA PRO A 232 -9.19 6.63 7.09
C PRO A 232 -8.11 7.64 7.50
N GLU A 233 -7.05 7.16 8.11
CA GLU A 233 -5.84 7.91 8.42
C GLU A 233 -4.60 7.10 8.03
N PHE A 234 -3.67 7.74 7.35
CA PHE A 234 -2.47 7.11 6.81
C PHE A 234 -1.30 8.12 6.75
N THR A 235 -0.13 7.65 6.40
CA THR A 235 1.07 8.48 6.35
C THR A 235 1.61 8.57 4.93
N GLN A 236 1.92 9.79 4.48
CA GLN A 236 2.64 10.05 3.24
C GLN A 236 4.02 10.62 3.52
N ILE A 237 4.98 10.28 2.66
CA ILE A 237 6.18 11.09 2.47
C ILE A 237 5.81 12.08 1.37
N ASP A 238 5.56 13.31 1.76
CA ASP A 238 5.14 14.38 0.87
C ASP A 238 6.31 15.28 0.53
N ILE A 239 6.56 15.49 -0.76
CA ILE A 239 7.75 16.17 -1.29
C ILE A 239 7.31 17.22 -2.32
N GLU A 240 7.87 18.42 -2.24
CA GLU A 240 7.66 19.47 -3.23
C GLU A 240 8.96 20.24 -3.47
N ALA A 241 9.26 20.57 -4.73
CA ALA A 241 10.46 21.29 -5.11
C ALA A 241 10.21 22.30 -6.23
N SER A 242 10.86 23.46 -6.13
CA SER A 242 10.86 24.50 -7.16
C SER A 242 11.99 24.29 -8.16
N PHE A 243 11.80 24.80 -9.37
CA PHE A 243 12.82 24.89 -10.42
C PHE A 243 13.32 23.54 -10.95
N LEU A 244 12.62 22.45 -10.68
CA LEU A 244 12.93 21.13 -11.22
C LEU A 244 11.97 20.78 -12.37
N THR A 245 12.50 20.12 -13.37
CA THR A 245 11.71 19.46 -14.43
C THR A 245 11.15 18.14 -13.93
N GLN A 246 10.19 17.59 -14.66
CA GLN A 246 9.66 16.25 -14.35
C GLN A 246 10.78 15.21 -14.29
N GLU A 247 11.67 15.16 -15.27
CA GLU A 247 12.76 14.16 -15.30
C GLU A 247 13.74 14.30 -14.12
N GLU A 248 14.04 15.50 -13.66
CA GLU A 248 14.87 15.73 -12.48
C GLU A 248 14.19 15.24 -11.20
N ILE A 249 12.86 15.38 -11.09
CA ILE A 249 12.09 14.82 -9.97
C ILE A 249 12.11 13.29 -10.02
N LEU A 250 11.88 12.70 -11.20
CA LEU A 250 11.90 11.24 -11.37
C LEU A 250 13.28 10.66 -11.03
N ASP A 251 14.37 11.27 -11.52
CA ASP A 251 15.75 10.85 -11.21
C ASP A 251 16.05 10.90 -9.70
N MET A 252 15.67 11.98 -9.05
CA MET A 252 15.84 12.13 -7.61
C MET A 252 15.10 11.03 -6.85
N MET A 253 13.86 10.72 -7.25
CA MET A 253 13.06 9.67 -6.63
C MET A 253 13.64 8.28 -6.87
N GLU A 254 14.18 8.02 -8.06
CA GLU A 254 14.87 6.76 -8.37
C GLU A 254 16.11 6.56 -7.49
N ARG A 255 16.92 7.60 -7.29
CA ARG A 255 18.07 7.58 -6.38
C ARG A 255 17.63 7.33 -4.93
N MET A 256 16.55 7.97 -4.50
CA MET A 256 15.98 7.76 -3.17
C MET A 256 15.51 6.32 -2.98
N MET A 257 14.72 5.79 -3.93
CA MET A 257 14.20 4.42 -3.83
C MET A 257 15.29 3.37 -3.92
N THR A 258 16.31 3.57 -4.76
CA THR A 258 17.51 2.70 -4.82
C THR A 258 18.19 2.64 -3.46
N LYS A 259 18.34 3.78 -2.79
CA LYS A 259 18.91 3.84 -1.45
C LYS A 259 18.02 3.16 -0.39
N VAL A 260 16.72 3.36 -0.44
CA VAL A 260 15.75 2.69 0.45
C VAL A 260 15.83 1.17 0.31
N MET A 261 15.83 0.67 -0.92
CA MET A 261 15.92 -0.76 -1.20
C MET A 261 17.22 -1.36 -0.67
N LYS A 262 18.33 -0.68 -0.86
CA LYS A 262 19.65 -1.12 -0.38
C LYS A 262 19.74 -1.09 1.14
N ASP A 263 19.41 0.05 1.78
CA ASP A 263 19.68 0.27 3.20
C ASP A 263 18.63 -0.38 4.13
N ALA A 264 17.35 -0.38 3.72
CA ALA A 264 16.27 -0.91 4.55
C ALA A 264 15.90 -2.36 4.20
N LYS A 265 15.95 -2.74 2.91
CA LYS A 265 15.57 -4.08 2.46
C LYS A 265 16.78 -4.99 2.20
N GLY A 266 17.97 -4.42 1.93
CA GLY A 266 19.16 -5.17 1.57
C GLY A 266 19.14 -5.72 0.13
N VAL A 267 18.35 -5.10 -0.75
CA VAL A 267 18.20 -5.48 -2.17
C VAL A 267 18.74 -4.37 -3.06
N GLU A 268 19.56 -4.72 -4.02
CA GLU A 268 20.02 -3.78 -5.04
C GLU A 268 19.06 -3.78 -6.23
N ILE A 269 18.64 -2.59 -6.64
CA ILE A 269 17.81 -2.36 -7.83
C ILE A 269 18.52 -1.40 -8.77
N SER A 270 18.24 -1.52 -10.06
CA SER A 270 18.87 -0.70 -11.09
C SER A 270 17.98 0.49 -11.46
N ALA A 271 18.59 1.67 -11.60
CA ALA A 271 18.01 2.84 -12.24
C ALA A 271 18.67 3.03 -13.64
N PRO A 272 18.04 3.74 -14.59
CA PRO A 272 16.70 4.36 -14.47
C PRO A 272 15.57 3.33 -14.47
N PHE A 273 14.45 3.67 -13.80
CA PHE A 273 13.25 2.83 -13.85
C PHE A 273 12.57 2.93 -15.22
N PRO A 274 11.96 1.84 -15.72
CA PRO A 274 11.19 1.91 -16.96
C PRO A 274 10.11 3.00 -16.90
N ARG A 275 9.85 3.63 -18.03
CA ARG A 275 8.76 4.59 -18.21
C ARG A 275 7.71 3.99 -19.14
N MET A 276 6.46 4.18 -18.80
CA MET A 276 5.31 3.72 -19.57
C MET A 276 4.27 4.83 -19.57
N THR A 277 3.69 5.14 -20.73
CA THR A 277 2.57 6.08 -20.75
C THR A 277 1.32 5.45 -20.13
N TYR A 278 0.43 6.28 -19.58
CA TYR A 278 -0.89 5.81 -19.11
C TYR A 278 -1.63 5.03 -20.20
N ALA A 279 -1.59 5.53 -21.44
CA ALA A 279 -2.23 4.87 -22.57
C ALA A 279 -1.67 3.45 -22.81
N ASP A 280 -0.34 3.29 -22.77
CA ASP A 280 0.31 1.99 -22.92
C ASP A 280 0.00 1.05 -21.75
N ALA A 281 0.00 1.56 -20.51
CA ALA A 281 -0.35 0.79 -19.31
C ALA A 281 -1.79 0.22 -19.43
N MET A 282 -2.74 1.05 -19.80
CA MET A 282 -4.13 0.64 -20.02
C MET A 282 -4.28 -0.28 -21.24
N ALA A 283 -3.52 -0.03 -22.31
CA ALA A 283 -3.58 -0.87 -23.50
C ALA A 283 -3.03 -2.27 -23.28
N ARG A 284 -1.89 -2.41 -22.59
CA ARG A 284 -1.14 -3.65 -22.43
C ARG A 284 -1.51 -4.43 -21.18
N TYR A 285 -1.90 -3.76 -20.12
CA TYR A 285 -2.15 -4.38 -18.80
C TYR A 285 -3.56 -4.19 -18.28
N GLY A 286 -4.35 -3.30 -18.90
CA GLY A 286 -5.69 -2.95 -18.42
C GLY A 286 -5.67 -2.31 -17.03
N SER A 287 -4.59 -1.64 -16.68
CA SER A 287 -4.38 -1.03 -15.36
C SER A 287 -3.37 0.12 -15.44
N ASP A 288 -3.63 1.17 -14.68
CA ASP A 288 -2.74 2.31 -14.45
C ASP A 288 -1.52 1.97 -13.55
N LYS A 289 -1.54 0.80 -12.92
CA LYS A 289 -0.49 0.27 -12.03
C LYS A 289 -0.14 -1.18 -12.38
N PRO A 290 0.50 -1.40 -13.53
CA PRO A 290 0.78 -2.75 -14.03
C PRO A 290 1.78 -3.51 -13.16
N ASP A 291 1.50 -4.78 -12.91
CA ASP A 291 2.49 -5.73 -12.39
C ASP A 291 3.29 -6.30 -13.56
N THR A 292 4.55 -5.91 -13.66
CA THR A 292 5.46 -6.32 -14.74
C THR A 292 6.36 -7.48 -14.36
N ARG A 293 6.09 -8.17 -13.24
CA ARG A 293 6.87 -9.35 -12.82
C ARG A 293 6.63 -10.59 -13.67
N PHE A 294 5.57 -10.58 -14.47
CA PHE A 294 5.22 -11.67 -15.38
C PHE A 294 4.65 -11.11 -16.69
N GLU A 295 4.72 -11.89 -17.74
CA GLU A 295 4.16 -11.61 -19.05
C GLU A 295 2.61 -11.69 -19.04
N MET A 296 1.98 -12.05 -20.14
CA MET A 296 0.53 -12.16 -20.33
C MET A 296 -0.13 -10.78 -20.53
N GLU A 297 0.40 -10.01 -21.47
CA GLU A 297 -0.18 -8.72 -21.84
C GLU A 297 -1.51 -8.89 -22.57
N LEU A 298 -2.34 -7.86 -22.53
CA LEU A 298 -3.59 -7.79 -23.29
C LEU A 298 -3.25 -7.50 -24.75
N THR A 299 -3.83 -8.27 -25.67
CA THR A 299 -3.67 -8.08 -27.11
C THR A 299 -4.97 -7.54 -27.71
N ASP A 300 -4.87 -6.44 -28.44
CA ASP A 300 -6.02 -5.83 -29.14
C ASP A 300 -6.34 -6.64 -30.41
N LEU A 301 -7.58 -7.05 -30.51
CA LEU A 301 -8.15 -7.81 -31.64
C LEU A 301 -9.31 -7.06 -32.32
N SER A 302 -9.47 -5.76 -32.07
CA SER A 302 -10.62 -5.00 -32.57
C SER A 302 -10.66 -4.95 -34.10
N GLU A 303 -9.52 -4.87 -34.79
CA GLU A 303 -9.44 -4.93 -36.24
C GLU A 303 -9.90 -6.30 -36.77
N PHE A 304 -9.42 -7.40 -36.21
CA PHE A 304 -9.88 -8.74 -36.51
C PHE A 304 -11.39 -8.91 -36.23
N ALA A 305 -11.82 -8.41 -35.06
CA ALA A 305 -13.19 -8.52 -34.59
C ALA A 305 -14.21 -7.83 -35.52
N ALA A 306 -13.83 -6.74 -36.18
CA ALA A 306 -14.69 -6.00 -37.10
C ALA A 306 -15.12 -6.82 -38.32
N GLY A 307 -14.32 -7.81 -38.74
CA GLY A 307 -14.57 -8.64 -39.92
C GLY A 307 -14.93 -10.12 -39.64
N CYS A 308 -14.89 -10.56 -38.37
CA CYS A 308 -15.06 -11.96 -38.04
C CYS A 308 -16.53 -12.43 -38.01
N GLY A 309 -16.76 -13.73 -38.03
CA GLY A 309 -18.10 -14.34 -38.02
C GLY A 309 -18.82 -14.33 -36.67
N PHE A 310 -18.19 -13.89 -35.57
CA PHE A 310 -18.77 -13.89 -34.23
C PHE A 310 -19.42 -12.53 -33.88
N LYS A 311 -20.76 -12.49 -33.96
CA LYS A 311 -21.56 -11.27 -33.80
C LYS A 311 -21.31 -10.47 -32.52
N VAL A 312 -20.93 -11.13 -31.40
CA VAL A 312 -20.62 -10.42 -30.16
C VAL A 312 -19.41 -9.50 -30.34
N PHE A 313 -18.42 -9.94 -31.09
CA PHE A 313 -17.22 -9.17 -31.37
C PHE A 313 -17.50 -8.03 -32.33
N THR A 314 -18.18 -8.32 -33.47
CA THR A 314 -18.52 -7.29 -34.45
C THR A 314 -19.39 -6.20 -33.85
N SER A 315 -20.43 -6.56 -33.09
CA SER A 315 -21.33 -5.61 -32.44
C SER A 315 -20.64 -4.74 -31.40
N ALA A 316 -19.67 -5.26 -30.66
CA ALA A 316 -18.88 -4.49 -29.71
C ALA A 316 -18.07 -3.39 -30.43
N VAL A 317 -17.41 -3.75 -31.53
CA VAL A 317 -16.62 -2.79 -32.33
C VAL A 317 -17.52 -1.76 -33.01
N GLU A 318 -18.63 -2.21 -33.62
CA GLU A 318 -19.62 -1.32 -34.26
C GLU A 318 -20.21 -0.28 -33.32
N SER A 319 -20.35 -0.63 -32.02
CA SER A 319 -20.81 0.29 -30.97
C SER A 319 -19.70 1.18 -30.38
N GLY A 320 -18.50 1.19 -30.97
CA GLY A 320 -17.37 1.99 -30.48
C GLY A 320 -16.60 1.37 -29.31
N GLY A 321 -16.90 0.10 -29.00
CA GLY A 321 -16.17 -0.68 -27.98
C GLY A 321 -14.87 -1.27 -28.52
N GLN A 322 -14.36 -2.27 -27.81
CA GLN A 322 -13.08 -2.92 -28.08
C GLN A 322 -13.19 -4.44 -27.85
N VAL A 323 -12.35 -5.20 -28.53
CA VAL A 323 -12.15 -6.63 -28.27
C VAL A 323 -10.68 -6.85 -27.96
N LYS A 324 -10.41 -7.38 -26.78
CA LYS A 324 -9.05 -7.80 -26.40
C LYS A 324 -9.03 -9.21 -25.88
N ALA A 325 -7.84 -9.80 -25.90
CA ALA A 325 -7.61 -11.14 -25.40
C ALA A 325 -6.37 -11.24 -24.52
N ILE A 326 -6.36 -12.28 -23.68
CA ILE A 326 -5.20 -12.78 -22.95
C ILE A 326 -4.90 -14.19 -23.47
N ASN A 327 -3.60 -14.47 -23.70
CA ASN A 327 -3.11 -15.83 -23.90
C ASN A 327 -2.52 -16.35 -22.59
N ALA A 328 -3.22 -17.26 -21.92
CA ALA A 328 -2.71 -17.99 -20.77
C ALA A 328 -1.94 -19.22 -21.26
N LYS A 329 -0.63 -19.05 -21.45
CA LYS A 329 0.27 -20.08 -22.01
C LYS A 329 0.27 -21.36 -21.17
N GLY A 330 0.08 -22.51 -21.82
CA GLY A 330 0.05 -23.83 -21.19
C GLY A 330 -1.10 -24.08 -20.22
N ALA A 331 -2.16 -23.26 -20.23
CA ALA A 331 -3.24 -23.31 -19.25
C ALA A 331 -4.47 -24.13 -19.70
N ALA A 332 -4.54 -24.58 -20.95
CA ALA A 332 -5.72 -25.30 -21.49
C ALA A 332 -6.14 -26.53 -20.66
N SER A 333 -5.16 -27.30 -20.17
CA SER A 333 -5.42 -28.50 -19.35
C SER A 333 -5.64 -28.17 -17.86
N LYS A 334 -5.23 -27.00 -17.39
CA LYS A 334 -5.35 -26.59 -15.97
C LYS A 334 -6.73 -26.06 -15.62
N TYR A 335 -7.50 -25.59 -16.61
CA TYR A 335 -8.83 -25.04 -16.43
C TYR A 335 -9.89 -25.96 -17.04
N SER A 336 -10.73 -26.56 -16.21
CA SER A 336 -11.94 -27.23 -16.63
C SER A 336 -12.99 -26.20 -17.09
N ARG A 337 -14.08 -26.71 -17.72
CA ARG A 337 -15.20 -25.81 -18.08
C ARG A 337 -15.79 -25.07 -16.87
N LYS A 338 -15.89 -25.75 -15.73
CA LYS A 338 -16.37 -25.16 -14.48
C LYS A 338 -15.46 -24.03 -13.98
N ASP A 339 -14.16 -24.21 -14.13
CA ASP A 339 -13.19 -23.19 -13.73
C ASP A 339 -13.31 -21.95 -14.65
N ILE A 340 -13.49 -22.15 -15.96
CA ILE A 340 -13.70 -21.05 -16.91
C ILE A 340 -15.05 -20.35 -16.66
N ASP A 341 -16.10 -21.09 -16.28
CA ASP A 341 -17.36 -20.49 -15.86
C ASP A 341 -17.17 -19.60 -14.61
N ALA A 342 -16.31 -20.02 -13.66
CA ALA A 342 -15.94 -19.20 -12.50
C ALA A 342 -15.12 -17.95 -12.88
N LEU A 343 -14.26 -18.04 -13.91
CA LEU A 343 -13.59 -16.86 -14.47
C LEU A 343 -14.59 -15.91 -15.16
N THR A 344 -15.62 -16.46 -15.79
CA THR A 344 -16.69 -15.65 -16.41
C THR A 344 -17.47 -14.87 -15.36
N GLU A 345 -17.85 -15.48 -14.24
CA GLU A 345 -18.50 -14.77 -13.13
C GLU A 345 -17.56 -13.72 -12.50
N PHE A 346 -16.26 -13.99 -12.44
CA PHE A 346 -15.29 -13.03 -11.95
C PHE A 346 -15.23 -11.76 -12.81
N VAL A 347 -15.14 -11.87 -14.14
CA VAL A 347 -15.06 -10.69 -15.01
C VAL A 347 -16.36 -9.88 -15.03
N LYS A 348 -17.51 -10.50 -14.75
CA LYS A 348 -18.79 -9.79 -14.61
C LYS A 348 -18.80 -8.77 -13.48
N VAL A 349 -18.02 -9.01 -12.41
CA VAL A 349 -17.88 -8.04 -11.31
C VAL A 349 -17.30 -6.70 -11.80
N TYR A 350 -16.52 -6.75 -12.90
CA TYR A 350 -15.93 -5.59 -13.54
C TYR A 350 -16.76 -5.05 -14.72
N GLY A 351 -18.01 -5.50 -14.87
CA GLY A 351 -18.96 -5.00 -15.85
C GLY A 351 -19.00 -5.76 -17.17
N ALA A 352 -18.12 -6.75 -17.39
CA ALA A 352 -18.15 -7.55 -18.61
C ALA A 352 -19.44 -8.39 -18.69
N LYS A 353 -20.06 -8.45 -19.87
CA LYS A 353 -21.27 -9.25 -20.11
C LYS A 353 -20.98 -10.76 -20.17
N GLY A 354 -19.73 -11.14 -20.44
CA GLY A 354 -19.29 -12.52 -20.51
C GLY A 354 -17.81 -12.62 -20.84
N LEU A 355 -17.30 -13.85 -20.81
CA LEU A 355 -15.93 -14.21 -21.17
C LEU A 355 -15.98 -15.26 -22.28
N ALA A 356 -15.56 -14.89 -23.49
CA ALA A 356 -15.39 -15.84 -24.57
C ALA A 356 -14.03 -16.54 -24.41
N TRP A 357 -13.94 -17.81 -24.83
CA TRP A 357 -12.70 -18.56 -24.66
C TRP A 357 -12.50 -19.62 -25.74
N LEU A 358 -11.22 -19.92 -25.97
CA LEU A 358 -10.76 -21.02 -26.85
C LEU A 358 -9.59 -21.74 -26.19
N LYS A 359 -9.53 -23.05 -26.33
CA LYS A 359 -8.34 -23.86 -26.05
C LYS A 359 -7.64 -24.14 -27.36
N VAL A 360 -6.33 -24.04 -27.36
CA VAL A 360 -5.49 -24.39 -28.50
C VAL A 360 -5.08 -25.86 -28.35
N GLU A 361 -5.51 -26.71 -29.26
CA GLU A 361 -5.13 -28.12 -29.32
C GLU A 361 -4.26 -28.38 -30.56
N GLU A 362 -3.62 -29.55 -30.65
CA GLU A 362 -2.75 -29.89 -31.79
C GLU A 362 -3.52 -29.88 -33.12
N ASP A 363 -4.81 -30.20 -33.10
CA ASP A 363 -5.69 -30.26 -34.25
C ASP A 363 -6.52 -28.96 -34.47
N GLY A 364 -6.22 -27.88 -33.73
CA GLY A 364 -6.81 -26.55 -33.90
C GLY A 364 -7.51 -25.99 -32.67
N LEU A 365 -8.35 -24.97 -32.90
CA LEU A 365 -9.04 -24.25 -31.83
C LEU A 365 -10.29 -25.01 -31.38
N LYS A 366 -10.44 -25.18 -30.07
CA LYS A 366 -11.61 -25.81 -29.43
C LYS A 366 -12.28 -24.86 -28.45
N GLY A 367 -13.60 -24.86 -28.42
CA GLY A 367 -14.36 -24.04 -27.46
C GLY A 367 -15.69 -23.56 -28.04
N PRO A 368 -16.49 -22.84 -27.24
CA PRO A 368 -17.85 -22.44 -27.61
C PRO A 368 -17.91 -21.54 -28.85
N ILE A 369 -16.87 -20.75 -29.09
CA ILE A 369 -16.82 -19.79 -30.19
C ILE A 369 -16.01 -20.31 -31.40
N ALA A 370 -15.34 -21.44 -31.30
CA ALA A 370 -14.50 -21.99 -32.37
C ALA A 370 -15.26 -22.13 -33.70
N LYS A 371 -16.55 -22.51 -33.66
CA LYS A 371 -17.41 -22.68 -34.83
C LYS A 371 -17.64 -21.41 -35.66
N PHE A 372 -17.34 -20.24 -35.15
CA PHE A 372 -17.51 -18.97 -35.85
C PHE A 372 -16.26 -18.54 -36.62
N PHE A 373 -15.16 -19.27 -36.47
CA PHE A 373 -13.87 -18.94 -37.07
C PHE A 373 -13.47 -20.00 -38.10
N GLY A 374 -13.21 -19.59 -39.32
CA GLY A 374 -12.63 -20.43 -40.35
C GLY A 374 -11.13 -20.67 -40.11
N GLU A 375 -10.50 -21.44 -41.02
CA GLU A 375 -9.07 -21.75 -40.93
C GLU A 375 -8.19 -20.46 -41.00
N GLU A 376 -8.58 -19.50 -41.83
CA GLU A 376 -7.91 -18.22 -41.96
C GLU A 376 -7.99 -17.39 -40.65
N ASP A 377 -9.20 -17.28 -40.07
CA ASP A 377 -9.43 -16.61 -38.79
C ASP A 377 -8.62 -17.24 -37.65
N ALA A 378 -8.63 -18.59 -37.61
CA ALA A 378 -7.87 -19.35 -36.62
C ALA A 378 -6.35 -19.04 -36.70
N ASN A 379 -5.82 -19.01 -37.92
CA ASN A 379 -4.41 -18.67 -38.17
C ASN A 379 -4.08 -17.24 -37.74
N VAL A 380 -4.96 -16.26 -38.02
CA VAL A 380 -4.80 -14.87 -37.57
C VAL A 380 -4.77 -14.81 -36.04
N LEU A 381 -5.74 -15.46 -35.37
CA LEU A 381 -5.79 -15.48 -33.89
C LEU A 381 -4.53 -16.11 -33.29
N MET A 382 -4.10 -17.26 -33.80
CA MET A 382 -2.90 -17.94 -33.29
C MET A 382 -1.65 -17.10 -33.48
N THR A 383 -1.50 -16.44 -34.62
CA THR A 383 -0.34 -15.59 -34.91
C THR A 383 -0.34 -14.33 -34.05
N THR A 384 -1.48 -13.64 -33.97
CA THR A 384 -1.60 -12.38 -33.23
C THR A 384 -1.44 -12.58 -31.73
N LEU A 385 -1.92 -13.70 -31.20
CA LEU A 385 -1.84 -14.04 -29.78
C LEU A 385 -0.59 -14.88 -29.43
N GLU A 386 0.30 -15.13 -30.41
CA GLU A 386 1.46 -16.01 -30.23
C GLU A 386 1.09 -17.34 -29.56
N ALA A 387 -0.06 -17.90 -29.98
CA ALA A 387 -0.67 -19.05 -29.32
C ALA A 387 -0.13 -20.35 -29.87
N THR A 388 0.08 -21.32 -28.99
CA THR A 388 0.56 -22.68 -29.29
C THR A 388 -0.34 -23.72 -28.63
N ALA A 389 -0.22 -24.98 -29.09
CA ALA A 389 -0.98 -26.06 -28.50
C ALA A 389 -0.75 -26.15 -26.97
N GLY A 390 -1.83 -26.25 -26.24
CA GLY A 390 -1.85 -26.22 -24.77
C GLY A 390 -2.25 -24.88 -24.17
N ASP A 391 -2.40 -23.81 -24.95
CA ASP A 391 -2.75 -22.48 -24.49
C ASP A 391 -4.27 -22.30 -24.30
N LEU A 392 -4.65 -21.40 -23.37
CA LEU A 392 -6.03 -20.96 -23.15
C LEU A 392 -6.15 -19.48 -23.53
N LEU A 393 -6.99 -19.20 -24.52
CA LEU A 393 -7.28 -17.86 -25.00
C LEU A 393 -8.58 -17.35 -24.39
N LEU A 394 -8.54 -16.16 -23.79
CA LEU A 394 -9.65 -15.56 -23.06
C LEU A 394 -9.94 -14.17 -23.62
N PHE A 395 -11.20 -13.89 -23.98
CA PHE A 395 -11.59 -12.68 -24.71
C PHE A 395 -12.68 -11.92 -23.98
N VAL A 396 -12.58 -10.59 -23.95
CA VAL A 396 -13.65 -9.68 -23.52
C VAL A 396 -13.94 -8.69 -24.64
N ALA A 397 -15.22 -8.47 -24.92
CA ALA A 397 -15.73 -7.57 -25.92
C ALA A 397 -16.79 -6.64 -25.28
N ASP A 398 -16.46 -5.36 -25.08
CA ASP A 398 -17.33 -4.36 -24.42
C ASP A 398 -16.79 -2.94 -24.63
N LYS A 399 -17.29 -1.95 -23.89
CA LYS A 399 -16.67 -0.60 -23.76
C LYS A 399 -15.20 -0.72 -23.36
N LYS A 400 -14.35 0.19 -23.81
CA LYS A 400 -12.89 0.16 -23.55
C LYS A 400 -12.52 0.04 -22.07
N SER A 401 -13.21 0.80 -21.20
CA SER A 401 -13.00 0.73 -19.73
C SER A 401 -13.32 -0.65 -19.17
N VAL A 402 -14.47 -1.22 -19.57
CA VAL A 402 -14.89 -2.55 -19.12
C VAL A 402 -13.92 -3.65 -19.57
N VAL A 403 -13.41 -3.57 -20.81
CA VAL A 403 -12.40 -4.50 -21.33
C VAL A 403 -11.11 -4.41 -20.52
N ALA A 404 -10.64 -3.19 -20.26
CA ALA A 404 -9.42 -2.95 -19.47
C ALA A 404 -9.56 -3.50 -18.04
N ASP A 405 -10.60 -3.09 -17.32
CA ASP A 405 -10.82 -3.50 -15.92
C ASP A 405 -10.99 -5.02 -15.79
N SER A 406 -11.78 -5.62 -16.70
CA SER A 406 -12.06 -7.05 -16.67
C SER A 406 -10.82 -7.89 -16.97
N LEU A 407 -10.11 -7.60 -18.06
CA LEU A 407 -8.92 -8.35 -18.45
C LEU A 407 -7.72 -8.02 -17.58
N GLY A 408 -7.58 -6.78 -17.11
CA GLY A 408 -6.54 -6.40 -16.15
C GLY A 408 -6.66 -7.18 -14.84
N ALA A 409 -7.86 -7.26 -14.27
CA ALA A 409 -8.13 -8.05 -13.08
C ALA A 409 -7.95 -9.55 -13.34
N LEU A 410 -8.43 -10.06 -14.49
CA LEU A 410 -8.28 -11.46 -14.88
C LEU A 410 -6.81 -11.84 -15.04
N ARG A 411 -5.99 -10.98 -15.65
CA ARG A 411 -4.56 -11.16 -15.79
C ARG A 411 -3.87 -11.40 -14.45
N LEU A 412 -4.15 -10.55 -13.45
CA LEU A 412 -3.57 -10.68 -12.11
C LEU A 412 -4.03 -11.98 -11.42
N ARG A 413 -5.29 -12.33 -11.56
CA ARG A 413 -5.82 -13.58 -11.02
C ARG A 413 -5.13 -14.80 -11.62
N LEU A 414 -5.03 -14.86 -12.96
CA LEU A 414 -4.35 -15.94 -13.66
C LEU A 414 -2.84 -15.99 -13.34
N GLY A 415 -2.19 -14.85 -13.24
CA GLY A 415 -0.79 -14.75 -12.84
C GLY A 415 -0.52 -15.40 -11.49
N LYS A 416 -1.44 -15.21 -10.54
CA LYS A 416 -1.37 -15.82 -9.21
C LYS A 416 -1.73 -17.31 -9.24
N GLU A 417 -2.83 -17.70 -9.88
CA GLU A 417 -3.30 -19.10 -9.95
C GLU A 417 -2.32 -20.00 -10.72
N LEU A 418 -1.63 -19.46 -11.72
CA LEU A 418 -0.64 -20.16 -12.53
C LEU A 418 0.79 -20.05 -11.96
N GLU A 419 0.97 -19.39 -10.81
CA GLU A 419 2.27 -19.21 -10.13
C GLU A 419 3.33 -18.52 -11.03
N LEU A 420 2.89 -17.54 -11.84
CA LEU A 420 3.76 -16.80 -12.76
C LEU A 420 4.49 -15.64 -12.08
N ILE A 421 4.02 -15.22 -10.91
CA ILE A 421 4.53 -14.06 -10.19
C ILE A 421 5.72 -14.47 -9.33
N ASP A 422 6.90 -13.94 -9.64
CA ASP A 422 8.09 -14.10 -8.80
C ASP A 422 8.06 -13.08 -7.65
N GLU A 423 7.67 -13.52 -6.47
CA GLU A 423 7.54 -12.69 -5.27
C GLU A 423 8.87 -12.14 -4.74
N SER A 424 10.01 -12.63 -5.25
CA SER A 424 11.34 -12.12 -4.90
C SER A 424 11.72 -10.86 -5.65
N LYS A 425 11.01 -10.53 -6.74
CA LYS A 425 11.30 -9.38 -7.60
C LYS A 425 10.63 -8.10 -7.11
N PHE A 426 11.33 -7.00 -7.32
CA PHE A 426 10.86 -5.64 -7.09
C PHE A 426 10.96 -4.84 -8.38
N ASN A 427 9.89 -4.85 -9.17
CA ASN A 427 9.83 -4.17 -10.46
C ASN A 427 9.19 -2.80 -10.29
N PHE A 428 10.04 -1.77 -10.25
CA PHE A 428 9.61 -0.37 -10.28
C PHE A 428 9.37 0.09 -11.71
N LEU A 429 8.39 0.94 -11.91
CA LEU A 429 8.17 1.66 -13.16
C LEU A 429 7.45 2.99 -12.90
N TRP A 430 7.61 3.92 -13.83
CA TRP A 430 6.85 5.16 -13.89
C TRP A 430 5.71 5.04 -14.90
N VAL A 431 4.53 5.49 -14.51
CA VAL A 431 3.41 5.73 -15.42
C VAL A 431 3.29 7.24 -15.62
N THR A 432 3.39 7.68 -16.87
CA THR A 432 3.45 9.10 -17.26
C THR A 432 2.38 9.46 -18.30
N ASP A 433 2.33 10.70 -18.71
CA ASP A 433 1.43 11.20 -19.77
C ASP A 433 -0.04 10.86 -19.49
N TRP A 434 -0.48 11.16 -18.28
CA TRP A 434 -1.84 10.93 -17.82
C TRP A 434 -2.85 11.83 -18.54
N PRO A 435 -4.13 11.42 -18.67
CA PRO A 435 -5.18 12.38 -18.98
C PRO A 435 -5.24 13.43 -17.87
N LEU A 436 -5.45 14.70 -18.25
CA LEU A 436 -5.59 15.78 -17.29
C LEU A 436 -6.96 15.75 -16.61
N LEU A 437 -7.98 15.47 -17.40
CA LEU A 437 -9.39 15.46 -17.01
C LEU A 437 -10.06 14.16 -17.42
N GLU A 438 -11.00 13.71 -16.62
CA GLU A 438 -11.89 12.60 -16.88
C GLU A 438 -13.34 13.10 -16.88
N TYR A 439 -14.17 12.55 -17.78
CA TYR A 439 -15.57 12.93 -17.87
C TYR A 439 -16.45 11.93 -17.11
N ASP A 440 -17.25 12.43 -16.21
CA ASP A 440 -18.25 11.64 -15.48
C ASP A 440 -19.60 11.74 -16.21
N GLU A 441 -20.04 10.65 -16.83
CA GLU A 441 -21.30 10.58 -17.58
C GLU A 441 -22.51 10.80 -16.66
N ASP A 442 -22.44 10.37 -15.38
CA ASP A 442 -23.54 10.47 -14.41
C ASP A 442 -23.67 11.89 -13.85
N ALA A 443 -22.56 12.55 -13.62
CA ALA A 443 -22.51 13.93 -13.13
C ALA A 443 -22.52 14.98 -14.24
N ASP A 444 -22.40 14.58 -15.53
CA ASP A 444 -22.35 15.44 -16.71
C ASP A 444 -21.29 16.56 -16.57
N ARG A 445 -20.08 16.18 -16.08
CA ARG A 445 -18.98 17.12 -15.87
C ARG A 445 -17.61 16.48 -15.93
N TYR A 446 -16.59 17.30 -16.11
CA TYR A 446 -15.20 16.89 -15.95
C TYR A 446 -14.77 16.97 -14.49
N PHE A 447 -13.86 16.07 -14.10
CA PHE A 447 -13.09 16.15 -12.85
C PHE A 447 -11.60 15.93 -13.16
N ALA A 448 -10.73 16.40 -12.29
CA ALA A 448 -9.30 16.25 -12.47
C ALA A 448 -8.89 14.80 -12.22
N ALA A 449 -8.12 14.19 -13.12
CA ALA A 449 -7.64 12.82 -12.95
C ALA A 449 -6.73 12.68 -11.71
N HIS A 450 -5.95 13.72 -11.38
CA HIS A 450 -5.13 13.81 -10.17
C HIS A 450 -5.69 14.85 -9.19
N HIS A 451 -5.47 16.13 -9.47
CA HIS A 451 -6.00 17.25 -8.67
C HIS A 451 -6.06 18.54 -9.51
N PRO A 452 -6.84 19.56 -9.09
CA PRO A 452 -7.06 20.77 -9.86
C PRO A 452 -5.82 21.65 -10.12
N PHE A 453 -4.71 21.35 -9.48
CA PHE A 453 -3.46 22.12 -9.56
C PHE A 453 -2.41 21.46 -10.46
N THR A 454 -2.77 20.37 -11.13
CA THR A 454 -1.89 19.64 -12.05
C THR A 454 -1.67 20.42 -13.32
N MET A 455 -0.39 20.61 -13.69
CA MET A 455 -0.02 21.33 -14.91
C MET A 455 -0.33 20.51 -16.16
N PRO A 456 -1.09 21.03 -17.13
CA PRO A 456 -1.18 20.42 -18.46
C PRO A 456 0.18 20.51 -19.18
N PHE A 457 0.38 19.70 -20.22
CA PHE A 457 1.44 19.98 -21.18
C PHE A 457 1.21 21.36 -21.81
N ARG A 458 2.28 22.11 -22.07
CA ARG A 458 2.18 23.49 -22.57
C ARG A 458 1.39 23.60 -23.87
N GLU A 459 1.59 22.66 -24.79
CA GLU A 459 0.86 22.56 -26.04
C GLU A 459 -0.63 22.24 -25.89
N ASP A 460 -1.02 21.68 -24.74
CA ASP A 460 -2.40 21.23 -24.46
C ASP A 460 -3.22 22.27 -23.66
N VAL A 461 -2.63 23.40 -23.24
CA VAL A 461 -3.31 24.43 -22.42
C VAL A 461 -4.60 24.94 -23.09
N GLU A 462 -4.56 25.19 -24.41
CA GLU A 462 -5.74 25.66 -25.15
C GLU A 462 -6.82 24.58 -25.33
N LEU A 463 -6.47 23.30 -25.16
CA LEU A 463 -7.44 22.20 -25.17
C LEU A 463 -8.40 22.27 -23.98
N LEU A 464 -8.01 22.89 -22.86
CA LEU A 464 -8.91 23.08 -21.71
C LEU A 464 -10.22 23.78 -22.09
N GLU A 465 -10.19 24.65 -23.10
CA GLU A 465 -11.37 25.40 -23.57
C GLU A 465 -12.04 24.77 -24.80
N THR A 466 -11.34 23.92 -25.56
CA THR A 466 -11.82 23.41 -26.87
C THR A 466 -12.08 21.91 -26.88
N ALA A 467 -11.28 21.10 -26.19
CA ALA A 467 -11.37 19.64 -26.16
C ALA A 467 -10.70 19.10 -24.86
N PRO A 468 -11.26 19.40 -23.67
CA PRO A 468 -10.62 19.11 -22.39
C PRO A 468 -10.31 17.62 -22.17
N GLU A 469 -11.07 16.72 -22.79
CA GLU A 469 -10.83 15.26 -22.75
C GLU A 469 -9.54 14.81 -23.45
N LYS A 470 -8.91 15.70 -24.22
CA LYS A 470 -7.64 15.41 -24.93
C LYS A 470 -6.42 16.00 -24.24
N ALA A 471 -6.63 16.88 -23.26
CA ALA A 471 -5.53 17.51 -22.55
C ALA A 471 -4.80 16.47 -21.69
N ARG A 472 -3.46 16.45 -21.79
CA ARG A 472 -2.57 15.57 -21.03
C ARG A 472 -1.98 16.33 -19.84
N ALA A 473 -1.76 15.60 -18.75
CA ALA A 473 -1.16 16.08 -17.53
C ALA A 473 0.35 15.81 -17.49
N GLN A 474 1.12 16.75 -16.98
CA GLN A 474 2.50 16.51 -16.56
C GLN A 474 2.49 15.84 -15.18
N ALA A 475 1.90 14.64 -15.14
CA ALA A 475 1.73 13.82 -13.97
C ALA A 475 2.46 12.49 -14.12
N TYR A 476 2.85 11.91 -13.00
CA TYR A 476 3.64 10.69 -12.95
C TYR A 476 3.36 9.92 -11.68
N ASP A 477 3.15 8.61 -11.81
CA ASP A 477 2.97 7.69 -10.69
C ASP A 477 4.11 6.69 -10.63
N LEU A 478 4.64 6.48 -9.43
CA LEU A 478 5.61 5.42 -9.15
C LEU A 478 4.86 4.14 -8.79
N VAL A 479 5.07 3.11 -9.59
CA VAL A 479 4.45 1.79 -9.41
C VAL A 479 5.49 0.77 -9.00
N LEU A 480 5.14 -0.09 -8.06
CA LEU A 480 5.92 -1.26 -7.64
C LEU A 480 5.02 -2.50 -7.60
N ASN A 481 5.34 -3.51 -8.41
CA ASN A 481 4.69 -4.82 -8.35
C ASN A 481 3.15 -4.77 -8.42
N GLY A 482 2.59 -3.90 -9.25
CA GLY A 482 1.14 -3.76 -9.38
C GLY A 482 0.48 -2.83 -8.35
N TYR A 483 1.27 -2.11 -7.56
CA TYR A 483 0.78 -1.13 -6.59
C TYR A 483 1.34 0.25 -6.91
N GLU A 484 0.48 1.24 -6.95
CA GLU A 484 0.87 2.65 -6.92
C GLU A 484 1.48 2.96 -5.55
N LEU A 485 2.77 3.30 -5.52
CA LEU A 485 3.44 3.76 -4.31
C LEU A 485 3.13 5.21 -4.00
N GLY A 486 2.94 6.00 -5.03
CA GLY A 486 2.60 7.40 -4.92
C GLY A 486 2.60 8.09 -6.26
N GLY A 487 1.94 9.22 -6.30
CA GLY A 487 1.78 10.03 -7.49
C GLY A 487 2.21 11.48 -7.28
N GLY A 488 2.55 12.11 -8.37
CA GLY A 488 2.97 13.49 -8.41
C GLY A 488 2.71 14.17 -9.74
N SER A 489 2.97 15.45 -9.77
CA SER A 489 2.90 16.24 -11.00
C SER A 489 3.73 17.50 -10.90
N LEU A 490 4.00 18.12 -12.04
CA LEU A 490 4.27 19.56 -12.06
C LEU A 490 2.98 20.32 -11.77
N ARG A 491 3.10 21.49 -11.14
CA ARG A 491 1.94 22.27 -10.69
C ARG A 491 1.71 23.48 -11.60
N ILE A 492 0.45 23.87 -11.72
CA ILE A 492 0.10 25.17 -12.29
C ILE A 492 0.64 26.24 -11.35
N TYR A 493 1.39 27.21 -11.88
CA TYR A 493 1.92 28.35 -11.15
C TYR A 493 1.55 29.69 -11.81
N GLU A 494 0.83 29.63 -12.92
CA GLU A 494 0.32 30.77 -13.67
C GLU A 494 -1.19 30.90 -13.42
N ARG A 495 -1.62 32.09 -13.01
CA ARG A 495 -3.02 32.34 -12.64
C ARG A 495 -4.00 32.07 -13.78
N ASP A 496 -3.68 32.52 -15.00
CA ASP A 496 -4.53 32.37 -16.17
C ASP A 496 -4.73 30.89 -16.57
N VAL A 497 -3.70 30.06 -16.42
CA VAL A 497 -3.80 28.62 -16.64
C VAL A 497 -4.68 27.97 -15.57
N GLN A 498 -4.54 28.40 -14.30
CA GLN A 498 -5.37 27.90 -13.20
C GLN A 498 -6.84 28.29 -13.36
N GLU A 499 -7.14 29.50 -13.84
CA GLU A 499 -8.50 29.93 -14.12
C GLU A 499 -9.14 29.12 -15.28
N LYS A 500 -8.38 28.80 -16.34
CA LYS A 500 -8.82 27.88 -17.40
C LYS A 500 -9.13 26.48 -16.86
N MET A 501 -8.27 25.97 -15.99
CA MET A 501 -8.46 24.67 -15.36
C MET A 501 -9.73 24.62 -14.49
N PHE A 502 -9.96 25.62 -13.65
CA PHE A 502 -11.17 25.70 -12.83
C PHE A 502 -12.44 25.81 -13.70
N LYS A 503 -12.39 26.57 -14.77
CA LYS A 503 -13.51 26.67 -15.73
C LYS A 503 -13.81 25.34 -16.40
N ALA A 504 -12.78 24.58 -16.80
CA ALA A 504 -12.94 23.24 -17.38
C ALA A 504 -13.55 22.23 -16.38
N LEU A 505 -13.26 22.40 -15.07
CA LEU A 505 -13.85 21.62 -13.98
C LEU A 505 -15.26 22.07 -13.58
N GLY A 506 -15.78 23.16 -14.18
CA GLY A 506 -17.11 23.67 -13.93
C GLY A 506 -17.24 24.61 -12.71
N PHE A 507 -16.12 25.09 -12.15
CA PHE A 507 -16.16 26.12 -11.09
C PHE A 507 -16.55 27.48 -11.66
N SER A 508 -17.43 28.18 -10.98
CA SER A 508 -17.62 29.63 -11.20
C SER A 508 -16.41 30.40 -10.63
N GLN A 509 -16.26 31.66 -11.04
CA GLN A 509 -15.20 32.52 -10.49
C GLN A 509 -15.37 32.74 -8.97
N GLU A 510 -16.63 32.87 -8.53
CA GLU A 510 -16.97 33.05 -7.13
C GLU A 510 -16.60 31.81 -6.30
N GLU A 511 -16.94 30.62 -6.78
CA GLU A 511 -16.61 29.35 -6.11
C GLU A 511 -15.11 29.12 -6.03
N ALA A 512 -14.39 29.37 -7.14
CA ALA A 512 -12.93 29.27 -7.17
C ALA A 512 -12.26 30.26 -6.20
N GLN A 513 -12.77 31.50 -6.13
CA GLN A 513 -12.28 32.52 -5.21
C GLN A 513 -12.59 32.18 -3.74
N GLU A 514 -13.78 31.65 -3.45
CA GLU A 514 -14.17 31.27 -2.09
C GLU A 514 -13.32 30.11 -1.57
N GLN A 515 -13.06 29.10 -2.42
CA GLN A 515 -12.34 27.89 -2.01
C GLN A 515 -10.84 28.04 -2.07
N PHE A 516 -10.28 28.69 -3.10
CA PHE A 516 -8.86 28.72 -3.42
C PHE A 516 -8.30 30.15 -3.59
N GLY A 517 -9.05 31.18 -3.19
CA GLY A 517 -8.68 32.58 -3.38
C GLY A 517 -7.30 32.93 -2.83
N PHE A 518 -6.93 32.38 -1.67
CA PHE A 518 -5.62 32.58 -1.06
C PHE A 518 -4.47 32.01 -1.90
N LEU A 519 -4.68 30.92 -2.62
CA LEU A 519 -3.69 30.34 -3.54
C LEU A 519 -3.60 31.14 -4.84
N LEU A 520 -4.76 31.53 -5.42
CA LEU A 520 -4.83 32.38 -6.59
C LEU A 520 -4.16 33.73 -6.37
N GLU A 521 -4.35 34.32 -5.19
CA GLU A 521 -3.68 35.55 -4.78
C GLU A 521 -2.17 35.34 -4.65
N ALA A 522 -1.73 34.23 -4.06
CA ALA A 522 -0.30 33.93 -3.94
C ALA A 522 0.39 33.83 -5.30
N PHE A 523 -0.29 33.35 -6.34
CA PHE A 523 0.26 33.27 -7.70
C PHE A 523 0.59 34.65 -8.31
N GLU A 524 0.03 35.72 -7.79
CA GLU A 524 0.32 37.09 -8.23
C GLU A 524 1.68 37.62 -7.73
N TYR A 525 2.29 36.94 -6.75
CA TYR A 525 3.52 37.39 -6.09
C TYR A 525 4.77 36.61 -6.53
N GLY A 526 4.82 36.15 -7.75
CA GLY A 526 6.02 35.53 -8.32
C GLY A 526 6.20 34.07 -7.91
N THR A 527 5.20 33.27 -8.10
CA THR A 527 5.25 31.82 -7.86
C THR A 527 6.24 31.15 -8.78
N PRO A 528 7.23 30.39 -8.27
CA PRO A 528 8.17 29.65 -9.10
C PRO A 528 7.50 28.45 -9.77
N PRO A 529 7.99 27.98 -10.93
CA PRO A 529 7.64 26.65 -11.41
C PRO A 529 8.03 25.63 -10.35
N HIS A 530 7.11 24.69 -10.02
CA HIS A 530 7.33 23.69 -8.97
C HIS A 530 6.55 22.41 -9.27
N GLY A 531 6.95 21.35 -8.61
CA GLY A 531 6.31 20.05 -8.69
C GLY A 531 6.73 19.17 -7.53
N GLY A 532 6.09 18.04 -7.41
CA GLY A 532 6.37 17.13 -6.30
C GLY A 532 5.67 15.80 -6.42
N ILE A 533 5.82 15.00 -5.37
CA ILE A 533 5.26 13.66 -5.29
C ILE A 533 4.91 13.34 -3.83
N ALA A 534 3.87 12.56 -3.63
CA ALA A 534 3.52 12.01 -2.33
C ALA A 534 3.58 10.48 -2.39
N LEU A 535 4.42 9.86 -1.55
CA LEU A 535 4.54 8.41 -1.42
C LEU A 535 3.73 7.91 -0.22
N GLY A 536 2.90 6.90 -0.42
CA GLY A 536 2.20 6.20 0.67
C GLY A 536 3.18 5.36 1.48
N LEU A 537 3.63 5.86 2.64
CA LEU A 537 4.60 5.16 3.50
C LEU A 537 4.07 3.79 3.96
N ASP A 538 2.80 3.71 4.33
CA ASP A 538 2.18 2.47 4.80
C ASP A 538 2.23 1.38 3.70
N ARG A 539 1.91 1.75 2.47
CA ARG A 539 1.94 0.84 1.31
C ARG A 539 3.36 0.42 0.94
N LEU A 540 4.30 1.35 0.93
CA LEU A 540 5.72 1.05 0.70
C LEU A 540 6.23 0.03 1.73
N VAL A 541 5.96 0.26 3.02
CA VAL A 541 6.35 -0.66 4.10
C VAL A 541 5.67 -2.01 3.96
N MET A 542 4.38 -2.04 3.60
CA MET A 542 3.63 -3.28 3.35
C MET A 542 4.35 -4.16 2.31
N LEU A 543 4.72 -3.58 1.18
CA LEU A 543 5.39 -4.31 0.10
C LEU A 543 6.79 -4.76 0.50
N LEU A 544 7.59 -3.90 1.12
CA LEU A 544 8.94 -4.23 1.55
C LEU A 544 9.00 -5.26 2.68
N ALA A 545 8.02 -5.25 3.58
CA ALA A 545 7.90 -6.23 4.65
C ALA A 545 7.21 -7.54 4.22
N GLY A 546 6.77 -7.65 2.95
CA GLY A 546 6.05 -8.83 2.45
C GLY A 546 4.69 -9.04 3.14
N ARG A 547 4.01 -7.93 3.50
CA ARG A 547 2.66 -7.97 4.07
C ARG A 547 1.62 -7.84 2.97
N THR A 548 0.47 -8.46 3.17
CA THR A 548 -0.67 -8.42 2.24
C THR A 548 -1.79 -7.50 2.72
N ASN A 549 -1.68 -6.98 3.95
CA ASN A 549 -2.67 -6.13 4.57
C ASN A 549 -2.02 -4.86 5.10
N LEU A 550 -2.54 -3.70 4.70
CA LEU A 550 -2.03 -2.39 5.12
C LEU A 550 -2.10 -2.20 6.64
N ARG A 551 -3.09 -2.81 7.31
CA ARG A 551 -3.25 -2.76 8.77
C ARG A 551 -2.07 -3.34 9.55
N ASP A 552 -1.28 -4.23 8.93
CA ASP A 552 -0.07 -4.76 9.57
C ASP A 552 1.06 -3.72 9.66
N THR A 553 1.00 -2.65 8.88
CA THR A 553 2.03 -1.59 8.85
C THR A 553 1.69 -0.36 9.70
N ILE A 554 0.49 -0.34 10.30
CA ILE A 554 0.00 0.73 11.17
C ILE A 554 -0.15 0.17 12.58
N ALA A 555 0.40 0.87 13.59
CA ALA A 555 0.44 0.35 14.96
C ALA A 555 -0.97 0.08 15.52
N PHE A 556 -1.90 1.02 15.34
CA PHE A 556 -3.29 0.94 15.79
C PHE A 556 -4.22 1.33 14.65
N PRO A 557 -4.44 0.43 13.67
CA PRO A 557 -5.27 0.71 12.50
C PRO A 557 -6.76 0.67 12.84
N LYS A 558 -7.58 1.14 11.90
CA LYS A 558 -9.03 0.93 11.92
C LYS A 558 -9.41 -0.35 11.17
N THR A 559 -10.54 -0.94 11.52
CA THR A 559 -11.19 -2.04 10.76
C THR A 559 -11.74 -1.53 9.43
N ALA A 560 -12.26 -2.44 8.61
CA ALA A 560 -12.96 -2.09 7.36
C ALA A 560 -14.21 -1.21 7.60
N SER A 561 -14.78 -1.25 8.82
CA SER A 561 -15.90 -0.39 9.24
C SER A 561 -15.46 0.92 9.90
N ALA A 562 -14.21 1.35 9.69
CA ALA A 562 -13.61 2.57 10.26
C ALA A 562 -13.61 2.64 11.80
N SER A 563 -13.63 1.50 12.49
CA SER A 563 -13.64 1.43 13.95
C SER A 563 -12.34 0.88 14.54
N CYS A 564 -12.02 1.28 15.75
CA CYS A 564 -10.90 0.75 16.53
C CYS A 564 -11.43 -0.21 17.60
N LEU A 565 -11.17 -1.51 17.43
CA LEU A 565 -11.64 -2.55 18.38
C LEU A 565 -10.94 -2.47 19.74
N LEU A 566 -9.76 -1.85 19.82
CA LEU A 566 -9.00 -1.70 21.05
C LEU A 566 -9.58 -0.57 21.93
N THR A 567 -9.88 0.59 21.36
CA THR A 567 -10.31 1.79 22.07
C THR A 567 -11.80 2.06 21.94
N GLU A 568 -12.51 1.25 21.15
CA GLU A 568 -13.94 1.40 20.82
C GLU A 568 -14.27 2.74 20.16
N ALA A 569 -13.30 3.34 19.44
CA ALA A 569 -13.54 4.55 18.65
C ALA A 569 -14.11 4.19 17.26
N PRO A 570 -15.06 5.00 16.71
CA PRO A 570 -15.68 6.17 17.32
C PRO A 570 -16.66 5.80 18.44
N SER A 571 -16.84 6.71 19.39
CA SER A 571 -17.74 6.52 20.53
C SER A 571 -18.63 7.76 20.73
N PRO A 572 -19.79 7.60 21.42
CA PRO A 572 -20.60 8.72 21.80
C PRO A 572 -19.83 9.74 22.65
N VAL A 573 -20.19 11.00 22.53
CA VAL A 573 -19.67 12.08 23.36
C VAL A 573 -20.75 12.57 24.33
N ALA A 574 -20.35 13.19 25.43
CA ALA A 574 -21.28 13.73 26.42
C ALA A 574 -22.12 14.88 25.82
N GLU A 575 -23.38 14.96 26.20
CA GLU A 575 -24.31 16.01 25.74
C GLU A 575 -23.77 17.42 26.02
N ALA A 576 -23.15 17.63 27.19
CA ALA A 576 -22.50 18.92 27.51
C ALA A 576 -21.41 19.33 26.53
N GLN A 577 -20.67 18.37 25.95
CA GLN A 577 -19.67 18.66 24.90
C GLN A 577 -20.33 19.12 23.59
N LEU A 578 -21.49 18.57 23.25
CA LEU A 578 -22.25 19.00 22.08
C LEU A 578 -22.85 20.40 22.31
N GLU A 579 -23.37 20.66 23.51
CA GLU A 579 -23.92 21.98 23.88
C GLU A 579 -22.83 23.07 23.80
N GLU A 580 -21.61 22.80 24.30
CA GLU A 580 -20.47 23.72 24.19
C GLU A 580 -20.08 24.05 22.74
N LEU A 581 -20.40 23.16 21.80
CA LEU A 581 -20.14 23.31 20.38
C LEU A 581 -21.37 23.85 19.60
N ASN A 582 -22.46 24.14 20.28
CA ASN A 582 -23.77 24.49 19.66
C ASN A 582 -24.26 23.43 18.63
N LEU A 583 -24.02 22.14 18.89
CA LEU A 583 -24.39 21.03 18.02
C LEU A 583 -25.52 20.19 18.61
N LYS A 584 -26.32 19.62 17.71
CA LYS A 584 -27.37 18.63 18.03
C LYS A 584 -27.22 17.42 17.11
N LEU A 585 -27.37 16.22 17.67
CA LEU A 585 -27.41 15.00 16.88
C LEU A 585 -28.80 14.84 16.22
N SER A 586 -28.83 14.60 14.91
CA SER A 586 -30.01 14.18 14.17
C SER A 586 -29.77 12.74 13.70
N LEU A 587 -30.10 11.79 14.58
CA LEU A 587 -29.96 10.38 14.25
C LEU A 587 -31.11 9.93 13.34
N LYS A 588 -30.77 9.14 12.30
CA LYS A 588 -31.81 8.47 11.51
C LYS A 588 -32.43 7.40 12.40
N GLU A 589 -33.77 7.37 12.44
CA GLU A 589 -34.47 6.25 13.07
C GLU A 589 -34.08 4.96 12.35
N GLU A 590 -33.66 3.95 13.12
CA GLU A 590 -33.42 2.63 12.58
C GLU A 590 -34.74 2.11 11.97
N LYS A 591 -34.71 1.86 10.67
CA LYS A 591 -35.88 1.30 9.93
C LYS A 591 -35.92 -0.21 10.13
#